data_7c8aa2fafd64e2990f80064b7bea0381
#
_entry.id   7c8aa2fafd64e2990f80064b7bea0381
#
_cell.length_a   1.000
_cell.length_b   1.000
_cell.length_c   1.000
_cell.angle_alpha   90.00
_cell.angle_beta   90.00
_cell.angle_gamma   90.00
#
_symmetry.space_group_name_H-M   'P 1'
#
loop_
_entity.id
_entity.type
_entity.pdbx_description
1 polymer ?
#
loop_
_entity_poly.entity_id
_entity_poly.type
_entity_poly.pdbx_seq_one_letter_code
_entity_poly.pdbx_strand_id
1 'polypeptide(L)'
;MAYIDKIPHKQVLDLTKEIGIEEEQVLSKTLVQRQDLGITLFSLDKNQEIAKHTSPGDAMVTVLSGVAEITIDQAVFEVAEGQTILMPAEIPHSLYAKEAFQMLLIVVKPEVKHDC
;
A
#
# COMPACT_ATOMS: atom_id res chain seq x y z
N MET A 1 -4.89 -10.44 -23.41
CA MET A 1 -4.73 -9.17 -22.68
C MET A 1 -4.83 -9.43 -21.18
N ALA A 2 -3.89 -8.91 -20.42
CA ALA A 2 -3.91 -9.07 -18.97
C ALA A 2 -4.41 -7.80 -18.30
N TYR A 3 -5.22 -7.94 -17.24
CA TYR A 3 -5.67 -6.80 -16.44
C TYR A 3 -4.65 -6.43 -15.35
N ILE A 4 -3.82 -7.38 -14.96
CA ILE A 4 -2.64 -7.15 -14.13
C ILE A 4 -1.46 -7.69 -14.92
N ASP A 5 -0.63 -6.79 -15.46
CA ASP A 5 0.46 -7.17 -16.37
C ASP A 5 1.86 -6.86 -15.84
N LYS A 6 1.95 -6.30 -14.63
CA LYS A 6 3.24 -5.91 -14.05
C LYS A 6 3.92 -7.02 -13.24
N ILE A 7 3.20 -8.11 -13.01
CA ILE A 7 3.73 -9.32 -12.36
C ILE A 7 3.34 -10.53 -13.20
N PRO A 8 4.13 -11.63 -13.15
CA PRO A 8 3.85 -12.80 -14.00
C PRO A 8 2.58 -13.52 -13.60
N HIS A 9 1.96 -14.16 -14.59
CA HIS A 9 0.76 -14.98 -14.42
C HIS A 9 1.14 -16.45 -14.30
N LYS A 10 0.26 -17.23 -13.67
CA LYS A 10 0.39 -18.71 -13.58
C LYS A 10 1.67 -19.16 -12.86
N GLN A 11 2.16 -18.34 -11.94
CA GLN A 11 3.32 -18.67 -11.13
C GLN A 11 3.03 -18.34 -9.68
N VAL A 12 3.63 -19.08 -8.78
CA VAL A 12 3.62 -18.73 -7.36
C VAL A 12 4.63 -17.61 -7.16
N LEU A 13 4.19 -16.54 -6.55
CA LEU A 13 5.01 -15.35 -6.32
C LEU A 13 5.17 -15.06 -4.84
N ASP A 14 6.35 -14.58 -4.49
CA ASP A 14 6.59 -13.93 -3.21
C ASP A 14 6.65 -12.42 -3.49
N LEU A 15 5.62 -11.68 -3.07
CA LEU A 15 5.51 -10.27 -3.38
C LEU A 15 6.66 -9.44 -2.78
N THR A 16 7.31 -9.92 -1.73
CA THR A 16 8.47 -9.24 -1.16
C THR A 16 9.64 -9.17 -2.14
N LYS A 17 9.66 -10.05 -3.14
CA LYS A 17 10.70 -10.08 -4.18
C LYS A 17 10.34 -9.21 -5.38
N GLU A 18 9.11 -8.73 -5.46
CA GLU A 18 8.67 -7.87 -6.57
C GLU A 18 9.03 -6.40 -6.36
N ILE A 19 9.43 -6.03 -5.16
CA ILE A 19 9.90 -4.69 -4.85
C ILE A 19 10.98 -4.78 -3.77
N GLY A 20 12.17 -4.28 -4.07
CA GLY A 20 13.29 -4.29 -3.11
C GLY A 20 13.21 -3.11 -2.14
N ILE A 21 13.97 -3.19 -1.06
CA ILE A 21 14.17 -2.07 -0.13
C ILE A 21 15.50 -1.41 -0.51
N GLU A 22 15.47 -0.11 -0.76
CA GLU A 22 16.65 0.67 -1.07
C GLU A 22 16.96 1.65 0.05
N GLU A 23 18.25 1.82 0.33
CA GLU A 23 18.73 2.67 1.42
C GLU A 23 18.18 4.09 1.30
N GLU A 24 17.56 4.57 2.38
CA GLU A 24 17.01 5.92 2.51
C GLU A 24 15.93 6.27 1.47
N GLN A 25 15.23 5.26 0.96
CA GLN A 25 14.22 5.49 -0.09
C GLN A 25 12.86 4.89 0.24
N VAL A 26 11.84 5.50 -0.34
CA VAL A 26 10.50 4.94 -0.48
C VAL A 26 10.36 4.56 -1.95
N LEU A 27 10.07 3.29 -2.21
CA LEU A 27 9.85 2.78 -3.55
C LEU A 27 8.41 2.33 -3.73
N SER A 28 7.90 2.43 -4.94
CA SER A 28 6.58 1.92 -5.27
C SER A 28 6.58 1.20 -6.60
N LYS A 29 5.73 0.18 -6.70
CA LYS A 29 5.45 -0.53 -7.94
C LYS A 29 3.94 -0.65 -8.07
N THR A 30 3.38 0.11 -9.00
CA THR A 30 1.94 0.10 -9.24
C THR A 30 1.57 -1.11 -10.10
N LEU A 31 0.69 -1.95 -9.57
CA LEU A 31 0.21 -3.14 -10.27
C LEU A 31 -1.06 -2.86 -11.06
N VAL A 32 -1.95 -2.04 -10.50
CA VAL A 32 -3.22 -1.65 -11.13
C VAL A 32 -3.48 -0.19 -10.81
N GLN A 33 -3.81 0.59 -11.83
CA GLN A 33 -4.23 1.97 -11.66
C GLN A 33 -5.46 2.21 -12.50
N ARG A 34 -6.60 2.30 -11.85
CA ARG A 34 -7.90 2.58 -12.46
C ARG A 34 -8.55 3.72 -11.72
N GLN A 35 -9.62 4.27 -12.27
CA GLN A 35 -10.34 5.38 -11.65
C GLN A 35 -10.88 5.00 -10.26
N ASP A 36 -11.34 3.77 -10.11
CA ASP A 36 -11.99 3.28 -8.89
C ASP A 36 -11.18 2.25 -8.11
N LEU A 37 -9.98 1.90 -8.58
CA LEU A 37 -9.16 0.87 -7.97
C LEU A 37 -7.67 1.13 -8.17
N GLY A 38 -6.93 1.08 -7.09
CA GLY A 38 -5.46 1.11 -7.13
C GLY A 38 -4.89 -0.07 -6.38
N ILE A 39 -3.86 -0.72 -6.93
CA ILE A 39 -3.11 -1.78 -6.25
C ILE A 39 -1.64 -1.47 -6.45
N THR A 40 -0.91 -1.27 -5.35
CA THR A 40 0.49 -0.85 -5.39
C THR A 40 1.29 -1.57 -4.32
N LEU A 41 2.49 -2.01 -4.69
CA LEU A 41 3.49 -2.47 -3.73
C LEU A 41 4.36 -1.28 -3.32
N PHE A 42 4.67 -1.19 -2.03
CA PHE A 42 5.57 -0.18 -1.48
C PHE A 42 6.66 -0.83 -0.65
N SER A 43 7.83 -0.20 -0.66
CA SER A 43 8.85 -0.48 0.32
C SER A 43 9.34 0.83 0.92
N LEU A 44 9.57 0.83 2.22
CA LEU A 44 10.11 1.97 2.95
C LEU A 44 11.31 1.49 3.74
N ASP A 45 12.46 2.13 3.53
CA ASP A 45 13.61 1.88 4.37
C ASP A 45 13.36 2.46 5.77
N LYS A 46 14.10 2.00 6.75
CA LYS A 46 14.01 2.47 8.13
C LYS A 46 14.05 3.99 8.17
N ASN A 47 13.18 4.59 8.96
CA ASN A 47 13.03 6.04 9.17
C ASN A 47 12.42 6.79 7.98
N GLN A 48 12.06 6.12 6.91
CA GLN A 48 11.31 6.75 5.82
C GLN A 48 9.84 6.82 6.17
N GLU A 49 9.11 7.74 5.55
CA GLU A 49 7.70 7.94 5.82
C GLU A 49 6.90 8.30 4.58
N ILE A 50 5.63 8.03 4.64
CA ILE A 50 4.64 8.60 3.72
C ILE A 50 3.87 9.64 4.53
N ALA A 51 3.99 10.90 4.11
CA ALA A 51 3.45 12.02 4.86
C ALA A 51 1.92 11.96 4.97
N LYS A 52 1.40 12.63 5.99
CA LYS A 52 -0.03 12.72 6.25
C LYS A 52 -0.79 13.22 5.03
N HIS A 53 -1.81 12.48 4.64
CA HIS A 53 -2.67 12.78 3.51
C HIS A 53 -4.03 12.09 3.67
N THR A 54 -4.97 12.42 2.80
CA THR A 54 -6.27 11.77 2.72
C THR A 54 -6.42 11.07 1.37
N SER A 55 -7.34 10.12 1.30
CA SER A 55 -7.70 9.45 0.06
C SER A 55 -9.23 9.46 -0.09
N PRO A 56 -9.75 9.58 -1.31
CA PRO A 56 -11.21 9.47 -1.54
C PRO A 56 -11.74 8.03 -1.39
N GLY A 57 -10.85 7.06 -1.28
CA GLY A 57 -11.23 5.66 -1.12
C GLY A 57 -10.75 5.05 0.18
N ASP A 58 -11.27 3.86 0.48
CA ASP A 58 -10.76 3.05 1.58
C ASP A 58 -9.45 2.41 1.14
N ALA A 59 -8.43 2.50 1.99
CA ALA A 59 -7.10 1.98 1.70
C ALA A 59 -6.78 0.81 2.63
N MET A 60 -6.62 -0.38 2.05
CA MET A 60 -6.26 -1.57 2.80
C MET A 60 -4.76 -1.83 2.68
N VAL A 61 -4.07 -1.88 3.81
CA VAL A 61 -2.63 -2.16 3.87
C VAL A 61 -2.42 -3.53 4.47
N THR A 62 -1.67 -4.38 3.76
CA THR A 62 -1.16 -5.63 4.29
C THR A 62 0.36 -5.54 4.32
N VAL A 63 0.96 -5.69 5.50
CA VAL A 63 2.41 -5.67 5.67
C VAL A 63 2.97 -7.02 5.27
N LEU A 64 3.87 -7.02 4.29
CA LEU A 64 4.49 -8.23 3.75
C LEU A 64 5.76 -8.61 4.49
N SER A 65 6.48 -7.61 5.01
CA SER A 65 7.70 -7.80 5.80
C SER A 65 7.93 -6.57 6.66
N GLY A 66 8.61 -6.74 7.79
CA GLY A 66 8.96 -5.63 8.67
C GLY A 66 7.80 -5.14 9.53
N VAL A 67 7.89 -3.90 9.98
CA VAL A 67 6.91 -3.28 10.89
C VAL A 67 6.63 -1.86 10.45
N ALA A 68 5.36 -1.55 10.20
CA ALA A 68 4.89 -0.22 9.86
C ALA A 68 4.21 0.43 11.06
N GLU A 69 4.50 1.71 11.31
CA GLU A 69 3.73 2.52 12.23
C GLU A 69 2.75 3.34 11.41
N ILE A 70 1.47 3.10 11.59
CA ILE A 70 0.42 3.74 10.80
C ILE A 70 -0.43 4.59 11.71
N THR A 71 -0.53 5.89 11.40
CA THR A 71 -1.35 6.82 12.13
C THR A 71 -2.60 7.11 11.32
N ILE A 72 -3.76 6.83 11.92
CA ILE A 72 -5.06 7.12 11.32
C ILE A 72 -5.75 8.14 12.23
N ASP A 73 -5.98 9.35 11.70
CA ASP A 73 -6.44 10.48 12.49
C ASP A 73 -5.46 10.73 13.63
N GLN A 74 -5.83 10.44 14.89
CA GLN A 74 -4.95 10.61 16.05
C GLN A 74 -4.50 9.26 16.65
N ALA A 75 -4.98 8.15 16.10
CA ALA A 75 -4.66 6.82 16.62
C ALA A 75 -3.46 6.23 15.89
N VAL A 76 -2.52 5.69 16.67
CA VAL A 76 -1.29 5.08 16.14
C VAL A 76 -1.39 3.56 16.25
N PHE A 77 -1.12 2.88 15.15
CA PHE A 77 -1.16 1.42 15.06
C PHE A 77 0.19 0.88 14.62
N GLU A 78 0.61 -0.21 15.23
CA GLU A 78 1.78 -0.95 14.78
C GLU A 78 1.30 -2.18 14.02
N VAL A 79 1.69 -2.28 12.75
CA VAL A 79 1.27 -3.35 11.86
C VAL A 79 2.49 -4.13 11.42
N ALA A 80 2.52 -5.42 11.75
CA ALA A 80 3.65 -6.29 11.48
C ALA A 80 3.36 -7.24 10.31
N GLU A 81 4.38 -7.96 9.90
CA GLU A 81 4.30 -8.94 8.81
C GLU A 81 3.05 -9.83 8.95
N GLY A 82 2.29 -9.95 7.89
CA GLY A 82 1.07 -10.75 7.83
C GLY A 82 -0.18 -10.08 8.38
N GLN A 83 -0.05 -8.87 8.93
CA GLN A 83 -1.19 -8.14 9.47
C GLN A 83 -1.71 -7.12 8.47
N THR A 84 -2.98 -6.79 8.60
CA THR A 84 -3.70 -5.88 7.70
C THR A 84 -4.42 -4.80 8.51
N ILE A 85 -4.42 -3.57 7.99
CA ILE A 85 -5.23 -2.48 8.54
C ILE A 85 -5.98 -1.79 7.41
N LEU A 86 -7.19 -1.34 7.71
CA LEU A 86 -8.02 -0.59 6.75
C LEU A 86 -8.05 0.87 7.17
N MET A 87 -7.59 1.74 6.28
CA MET A 87 -7.60 3.20 6.49
C MET A 87 -8.83 3.77 5.78
N PRO A 88 -9.79 4.33 6.55
CA PRO A 88 -11.06 4.80 5.97
C PRO A 88 -10.88 5.99 5.01
N ALA A 89 -11.76 6.07 4.01
CA ALA A 89 -11.82 7.19 3.09
C ALA A 89 -11.96 8.52 3.84
N GLU A 90 -11.30 9.55 3.34
CA GLU A 90 -11.38 10.94 3.82
C GLU A 90 -10.80 11.18 5.22
N ILE A 91 -10.28 10.17 5.87
CA ILE A 91 -9.63 10.30 7.19
C ILE A 91 -8.12 10.42 6.98
N PRO A 92 -7.47 11.46 7.55
CA PRO A 92 -6.03 11.64 7.41
C PRO A 92 -5.25 10.44 7.95
N HIS A 93 -4.21 10.04 7.21
CA HIS A 93 -3.34 8.94 7.63
C HIS A 93 -1.91 9.19 7.18
N SER A 94 -0.98 8.56 7.89
CA SER A 94 0.45 8.60 7.58
C SER A 94 1.08 7.26 7.94
N LEU A 95 2.21 6.97 7.31
CA LEU A 95 2.94 5.72 7.54
C LEU A 95 4.40 6.05 7.84
N TYR A 96 4.97 5.37 8.82
CA TYR A 96 6.37 5.54 9.22
C TYR A 96 7.04 4.18 9.39
N ALA A 97 8.27 4.07 8.89
CA ALA A 97 9.04 2.84 8.99
C ALA A 97 9.90 2.84 10.26
N LYS A 98 9.40 2.25 11.33
CA LYS A 98 10.20 1.96 12.53
C LYS A 98 11.30 0.97 12.19
N GLU A 99 10.98 0.00 11.35
CA GLU A 99 11.90 -0.91 10.69
C GLU A 99 11.57 -0.85 9.22
N ALA A 100 12.53 -1.18 8.36
CA ALA A 100 12.24 -1.28 6.93
C ALA A 100 11.09 -2.26 6.71
N PHE A 101 10.12 -1.89 5.87
CA PHE A 101 8.97 -2.75 5.62
C PHE A 101 8.53 -2.71 4.16
N GLN A 102 7.81 -3.73 3.79
CA GLN A 102 7.16 -3.85 2.49
C GLN A 102 5.67 -4.07 2.70
N MET A 103 4.85 -3.48 1.85
CA MET A 103 3.41 -3.60 1.98
C MET A 103 2.72 -3.69 0.63
N LEU A 104 1.54 -4.30 0.67
CA LEU A 104 0.58 -4.28 -0.44
C LEU A 104 -0.52 -3.29 -0.06
N LEU A 105 -0.75 -2.31 -0.92
CA LEU A 105 -1.79 -1.30 -0.73
C LEU A 105 -2.87 -1.49 -1.78
N ILE A 106 -4.12 -1.62 -1.34
CA ILE A 106 -5.28 -1.68 -2.22
C ILE A 106 -6.21 -0.53 -1.85
N VAL A 107 -6.47 0.36 -2.81
CA VAL A 107 -7.38 1.49 -2.62
C VAL A 107 -8.62 1.24 -3.45
N VAL A 108 -9.78 1.21 -2.77
CA VAL A 108 -11.08 1.07 -3.41
C VAL A 108 -11.79 2.42 -3.30
N LYS A 109 -12.03 3.04 -4.44
CA LYS A 109 -12.66 4.35 -4.53
C LYS A 109 -14.13 4.21 -4.93
N PRO A 110 -14.91 5.30 -4.86
CA PRO A 110 -16.30 5.24 -5.32
C PRO A 110 -16.41 4.70 -6.74
N GLU A 111 -17.43 3.90 -6.95
CA GLU A 111 -17.69 3.30 -8.25
C GLU A 111 -17.84 4.37 -9.33
N VAL A 112 -17.20 4.13 -10.48
CA VAL A 112 -17.35 5.00 -11.64
C VAL A 112 -18.65 4.65 -12.34
N LYS A 113 -19.55 5.63 -12.42
CA LYS A 113 -20.82 5.47 -13.16
C LYS A 113 -20.61 5.87 -14.59
N HIS A 114 -21.03 5.00 -15.50
CA HIS A 114 -21.05 5.29 -16.92
C HIS A 114 -22.48 5.67 -17.31
N ASP A 115 -22.66 6.90 -17.77
CA ASP A 115 -23.92 7.33 -18.37
C ASP A 115 -24.00 6.78 -19.78
N CYS A 116 -25.08 6.10 -20.08
CA CYS A 116 -25.32 5.54 -21.41
C CYS A 116 -26.08 6.52 -22.27
#